data_a53291d7dbe4744b2d7453baa8805459
#
_entry.id   a53291d7dbe4744b2d7453baa8805459
#
_cell.length_a   1.000
_cell.length_b   1.000
_cell.length_c   1.000
_cell.angle_alpha   90.00
_cell.angle_beta   90.00
_cell.angle_gamma   90.00
#
_symmetry.space_group_name_H-M   'P 1'
#
loop_
_entity.id
_entity.type
_entity.pdbx_description
1 polymer ?
#
loop_
_entity_poly.entity_id
_entity_poly.type
_entity_poly.pdbx_seq_one_letter_code
_entity_poly.pdbx_strand_id
1 'polypeptide(L)'
;QVMDKVNADGTLSDRQIGYLRSRLQHISLSSPNGVLLNSDPVDINVDAFTHHPEEWYKVIKATAKYAMDYGLKVVSIAPFNEPDVTASNQGTKDDFKAVAKLIKEDPFFDGIRICAGNTCNNDGAMEWYDHMKPYVDEGNTHQLAGDFDHYADFYTHVKADGNVATNDELHNVMEGIVGAQYGM
;
A
#
# COMPACT_ATOMS: atom_id res chain seq x y z
N GLN A 1 7.08 9.09 9.82
CA GLN A 1 7.99 10.27 9.72
C GLN A 1 8.57 10.47 8.32
N VAL A 2 8.35 9.55 7.42
CA VAL A 2 8.68 9.73 5.99
C VAL A 2 7.54 10.42 5.26
N MET A 3 6.35 10.40 5.84
CA MET A 3 5.13 10.93 5.27
C MET A 3 5.04 12.45 5.50
N ASP A 4 5.95 13.19 4.89
CA ASP A 4 5.95 14.63 4.79
C ASP A 4 6.14 15.05 3.34
N LYS A 5 5.84 16.30 3.00
CA LYS A 5 5.96 16.80 1.61
C LYS A 5 7.38 16.61 1.09
N VAL A 6 7.47 16.30 -0.19
CA VAL A 6 8.76 16.32 -0.90
C VAL A 6 9.27 17.76 -1.06
N ASN A 7 10.55 17.90 -1.39
CA ASN A 7 11.14 19.18 -1.75
C ASN A 7 10.44 19.78 -3.00
N ALA A 8 10.64 21.06 -3.26
CA ALA A 8 10.04 21.76 -4.41
C ALA A 8 10.44 21.17 -5.77
N ASP A 9 11.57 20.48 -5.85
CA ASP A 9 12.05 19.77 -7.05
C ASP A 9 11.54 18.33 -7.16
N GLY A 10 10.66 17.89 -6.25
CA GLY A 10 10.10 16.55 -6.20
C GLY A 10 11.00 15.49 -5.57
N THR A 11 12.12 15.86 -4.97
CA THR A 11 13.02 14.94 -4.28
C THR A 11 12.65 14.77 -2.81
N LEU A 12 13.08 13.65 -2.20
CA LEU A 12 12.96 13.46 -0.76
C LEU A 12 13.91 14.39 0.00
N SER A 13 13.48 14.86 1.16
CA SER A 13 14.33 15.60 2.08
C SER A 13 15.42 14.70 2.70
N ASP A 14 16.49 15.29 3.21
CA ASP A 14 17.57 14.56 3.91
C ASP A 14 17.04 13.74 5.09
N ARG A 15 16.00 14.22 5.78
CA ARG A 15 15.33 13.50 6.86
C ARG A 15 14.63 12.24 6.36
N GLN A 16 13.88 12.35 5.25
CA GLN A 16 13.20 11.22 4.62
C GLN A 16 14.23 10.20 4.11
N ILE A 17 15.28 10.65 3.45
CA ILE A 17 16.38 9.81 2.97
C ILE A 17 17.06 9.07 4.13
N GLY A 18 17.38 9.77 5.21
CA GLY A 18 18.03 9.16 6.37
C GLY A 18 17.19 8.04 7.00
N TYR A 19 15.88 8.25 7.09
CA TYR A 19 14.95 7.24 7.59
C TYR A 19 14.83 6.02 6.66
N LEU A 20 14.66 6.26 5.36
CA LEU A 20 14.55 5.18 4.37
C LEU A 20 15.84 4.37 4.27
N ARG A 21 16.99 5.02 4.23
CA ARG A 21 18.29 4.38 4.02
C ARG A 21 18.58 3.26 5.02
N SER A 22 18.26 3.48 6.29
CA SER A 22 18.44 2.45 7.31
C SER A 22 17.56 1.23 7.08
N ARG A 23 16.33 1.42 6.60
CA ARG A 23 15.39 0.33 6.31
C ARG A 23 15.76 -0.40 5.01
N LEU A 24 16.07 0.33 3.95
CA LEU A 24 16.44 -0.25 2.66
C LEU A 24 17.71 -1.11 2.77
N GLN A 25 18.66 -0.74 3.62
CA GLN A 25 19.85 -1.53 3.89
C GLN A 25 19.52 -2.93 4.44
N HIS A 26 18.56 -3.04 5.35
CA HIS A 26 18.13 -4.33 5.88
C HIS A 26 17.32 -5.13 4.85
N ILE A 27 16.40 -4.47 4.15
CA ILE A 27 15.53 -5.09 3.16
C ILE A 27 16.33 -5.65 1.99
N SER A 28 17.35 -4.94 1.52
CA SER A 28 18.19 -5.39 0.40
C SER A 28 18.90 -6.71 0.64
N LEU A 29 19.12 -7.07 1.90
CA LEU A 29 19.73 -8.33 2.31
C LEU A 29 18.74 -9.51 2.36
N SER A 30 17.45 -9.24 2.45
CA SER A 30 16.42 -10.25 2.72
C SER A 30 15.37 -10.41 1.60
N SER A 31 15.34 -9.52 0.62
CA SER A 31 14.26 -9.49 -0.39
C SER A 31 14.77 -9.56 -1.84
N PRO A 32 15.37 -10.68 -2.25
CA PRO A 32 15.97 -10.80 -3.59
C PRO A 32 14.93 -10.79 -4.72
N ASN A 33 13.68 -11.12 -4.42
CA ASN A 33 12.62 -11.23 -5.43
C ASN A 33 11.82 -9.95 -5.66
N GLY A 34 12.02 -8.96 -4.80
CA GLY A 34 11.33 -7.68 -4.85
C GLY A 34 10.65 -7.31 -3.55
N VAL A 35 10.19 -6.08 -3.49
CA VAL A 35 9.57 -5.48 -2.31
C VAL A 35 8.23 -4.87 -2.65
N LEU A 36 7.29 -4.96 -1.72
CA LEU A 36 6.12 -4.11 -1.66
C LEU A 36 6.48 -2.86 -0.86
N LEU A 37 6.12 -1.69 -1.36
CA LEU A 37 6.24 -0.44 -0.62
C LEU A 37 4.88 -0.11 0.00
N ASN A 38 4.80 -0.23 1.31
CA ASN A 38 3.61 0.14 2.07
C ASN A 38 3.80 1.53 2.70
N SER A 39 2.80 2.39 2.54
CA SER A 39 2.75 3.73 3.13
C SER A 39 2.02 3.68 4.46
N ASP A 40 2.76 3.41 5.52
CA ASP A 40 2.22 3.43 6.88
C ASP A 40 2.07 4.89 7.37
N PRO A 41 0.86 5.32 7.75
CA PRO A 41 0.55 6.69 8.16
C PRO A 41 0.96 7.03 9.59
N VAL A 42 1.61 6.15 10.31
CA VAL A 42 2.14 6.46 11.63
C VAL A 42 3.02 7.70 11.52
N ASP A 43 2.65 8.76 12.22
CA ASP A 43 3.26 10.09 12.14
C ASP A 43 3.07 10.81 10.79
N ILE A 44 1.96 10.55 10.09
CA ILE A 44 1.60 11.29 8.88
C ILE A 44 1.35 12.77 9.21
N ASN A 45 1.83 13.65 8.34
CA ASN A 45 1.40 15.04 8.31
C ASN A 45 0.01 15.13 7.66
N VAL A 46 -1.05 14.96 8.45
CA VAL A 46 -2.45 14.95 7.96
C VAL A 46 -2.80 16.24 7.21
N ASP A 47 -2.31 17.39 7.65
CA ASP A 47 -2.57 18.67 6.99
C ASP A 47 -1.96 18.74 5.58
N ALA A 48 -0.93 17.93 5.33
CA ALA A 48 -0.27 17.86 4.03
C ALA A 48 -0.91 16.88 3.06
N PHE A 49 -1.54 15.82 3.56
CA PHE A 49 -1.94 14.67 2.75
C PHE A 49 -3.44 14.38 2.75
N THR A 50 -4.15 14.56 3.86
CA THR A 50 -5.59 14.35 3.91
C THR A 50 -6.29 15.29 2.93
N HIS A 51 -7.07 14.73 2.00
CA HIS A 51 -7.69 15.44 0.87
C HIS A 51 -6.72 16.10 -0.11
N HIS A 52 -5.44 15.70 -0.10
CA HIS A 52 -4.41 16.18 -1.03
C HIS A 52 -3.73 15.02 -1.77
N PRO A 53 -4.45 14.29 -2.65
CA PRO A 53 -3.95 13.08 -3.31
C PRO A 53 -2.69 13.34 -4.14
N GLU A 54 -2.51 14.53 -4.71
CA GLU A 54 -1.31 14.89 -5.47
C GLU A 54 -0.05 14.95 -4.59
N GLU A 55 -0.17 15.44 -3.36
CA GLU A 55 0.96 15.49 -2.43
C GLU A 55 1.32 14.09 -1.95
N TRP A 56 0.30 13.25 -1.70
CA TRP A 56 0.51 11.84 -1.37
C TRP A 56 1.20 11.09 -2.51
N TYR A 57 0.71 11.24 -3.73
CA TYR A 57 1.31 10.65 -4.92
C TYR A 57 2.78 11.07 -5.09
N LYS A 58 3.13 12.35 -4.87
CA LYS A 58 4.52 12.83 -5.01
C LYS A 58 5.47 12.14 -4.04
N VAL A 59 5.08 11.96 -2.78
CA VAL A 59 5.95 11.28 -1.82
C VAL A 59 6.07 9.79 -2.12
N ILE A 60 5.01 9.14 -2.59
CA ILE A 60 5.06 7.74 -3.04
C ILE A 60 6.05 7.60 -4.21
N LYS A 61 5.92 8.45 -5.23
CA LYS A 61 6.81 8.43 -6.40
C LYS A 61 8.28 8.66 -6.01
N ALA A 62 8.55 9.67 -5.19
CA ALA A 62 9.90 9.96 -4.73
C ALA A 62 10.48 8.80 -3.90
N THR A 63 9.65 8.16 -3.06
CA THR A 63 10.07 6.99 -2.27
C THR A 63 10.36 5.80 -3.14
N ALA A 64 9.48 5.48 -4.10
CA ALA A 64 9.69 4.39 -5.05
C ALA A 64 10.95 4.60 -5.88
N LYS A 65 11.13 5.82 -6.41
CA LYS A 65 12.35 6.17 -7.15
C LYS A 65 13.60 5.98 -6.31
N TYR A 66 13.60 6.45 -5.07
CA TYR A 66 14.76 6.30 -4.18
C TYR A 66 15.06 4.83 -3.87
N ALA A 67 14.03 4.00 -3.64
CA ALA A 67 14.20 2.57 -3.43
C ALA A 67 14.79 1.86 -4.65
N MET A 68 14.31 2.22 -5.85
CA MET A 68 14.83 1.67 -7.11
C MET A 68 16.27 2.12 -7.40
N ASP A 69 16.59 3.38 -7.17
CA ASP A 69 17.94 3.92 -7.29
C ASP A 69 18.92 3.28 -6.28
N TYR A 70 18.39 2.84 -5.11
CA TYR A 70 19.14 2.06 -4.13
C TYR A 70 19.41 0.62 -4.56
N GLY A 71 18.76 0.15 -5.62
CA GLY A 71 18.92 -1.18 -6.19
C GLY A 71 17.83 -2.19 -5.82
N LEU A 72 16.73 -1.74 -5.22
CA LEU A 72 15.59 -2.63 -4.95
C LEU A 72 14.67 -2.75 -6.16
N LYS A 73 14.15 -3.96 -6.37
CA LYS A 73 13.07 -4.21 -7.31
C LYS A 73 11.74 -3.94 -6.60
N VAL A 74 11.11 -2.81 -6.90
CA VAL A 74 9.76 -2.53 -6.43
C VAL A 74 8.76 -3.31 -7.28
N VAL A 75 7.96 -4.19 -6.68
CA VAL A 75 7.00 -5.04 -7.39
C VAL A 75 5.55 -4.67 -7.12
N SER A 76 5.29 -4.01 -6.01
CA SER A 76 3.96 -3.53 -5.63
C SER A 76 4.05 -2.29 -4.76
N ILE A 77 3.00 -1.49 -4.79
CA ILE A 77 2.83 -0.31 -3.93
C ILE A 77 1.46 -0.40 -3.27
N ALA A 78 1.44 -0.39 -1.94
CA ALA A 78 0.26 -0.17 -1.12
C ALA A 78 0.27 1.30 -0.66
N PRO A 79 -0.54 2.18 -1.28
CA PRO A 79 -0.51 3.61 -1.00
C PRO A 79 -0.91 3.97 0.43
N PHE A 80 -1.60 3.05 1.12
CA PHE A 80 -2.21 3.26 2.43
C PHE A 80 -2.06 2.00 3.27
N ASN A 81 -1.98 2.17 4.59
CA ASN A 81 -2.00 1.09 5.55
C ASN A 81 -3.18 1.28 6.50
N GLU A 82 -4.03 0.28 6.62
CA GLU A 82 -5.20 0.27 7.51
C GLU A 82 -6.04 1.55 7.43
N PRO A 83 -6.49 1.94 6.23
CA PRO A 83 -7.21 3.19 6.02
C PRO A 83 -8.60 3.19 6.66
N ASP A 84 -9.11 2.04 7.04
CA ASP A 84 -10.36 1.84 7.80
C ASP A 84 -10.21 2.15 9.29
N VAL A 85 -8.98 2.28 9.80
CA VAL A 85 -8.71 2.78 11.15
C VAL A 85 -8.85 4.31 11.14
N THR A 86 -10.07 4.78 11.41
CA THR A 86 -10.42 6.19 11.29
C THR A 86 -9.60 7.13 12.18
N ALA A 87 -9.04 6.62 13.28
CA ALA A 87 -8.15 7.38 14.15
C ALA A 87 -6.85 7.83 13.47
N SER A 88 -6.44 7.15 12.39
CA SER A 88 -5.25 7.53 11.60
C SER A 88 -5.49 8.76 10.71
N ASN A 89 -6.76 9.10 10.44
CA ASN A 89 -7.18 10.26 9.64
C ASN A 89 -6.44 10.39 8.30
N GLN A 90 -6.22 9.27 7.60
CA GLN A 90 -5.48 9.25 6.33
C GLN A 90 -6.24 9.94 5.19
N GLY A 91 -7.57 9.95 5.23
CA GLY A 91 -8.45 10.47 4.20
C GLY A 91 -9.67 9.59 3.96
N THR A 92 -10.33 9.81 2.85
CA THR A 92 -11.54 9.09 2.42
C THR A 92 -11.20 8.05 1.34
N LYS A 93 -12.14 7.14 1.06
CA LYS A 93 -12.04 6.21 -0.08
C LYS A 93 -11.81 6.93 -1.41
N ASP A 94 -12.39 8.13 -1.58
CA ASP A 94 -12.22 8.94 -2.79
C ASP A 94 -10.81 9.52 -2.89
N ASP A 95 -10.20 9.94 -1.77
CA ASP A 95 -8.80 10.39 -1.76
C ASP A 95 -7.88 9.25 -2.20
N PHE A 96 -8.13 8.05 -1.69
CA PHE A 96 -7.32 6.86 -2.01
C PHE A 96 -7.50 6.42 -3.45
N LYS A 97 -8.72 6.47 -3.97
CA LYS A 97 -8.99 6.22 -5.38
C LYS A 97 -8.26 7.23 -6.27
N ALA A 98 -8.23 8.50 -5.88
CA ALA A 98 -7.52 9.54 -6.62
C ALA A 98 -6.01 9.29 -6.64
N VAL A 99 -5.41 8.87 -5.52
CA VAL A 99 -3.98 8.49 -5.47
C VAL A 99 -3.69 7.27 -6.35
N ALA A 100 -4.51 6.22 -6.25
CA ALA A 100 -4.35 5.01 -7.07
C ALA A 100 -4.43 5.34 -8.57
N LYS A 101 -5.36 6.23 -8.95
CA LYS A 101 -5.48 6.73 -10.33
C LYS A 101 -4.21 7.46 -10.78
N LEU A 102 -3.69 8.39 -9.97
CA LEU A 102 -2.46 9.13 -10.31
C LEU A 102 -1.26 8.18 -10.52
N ILE A 103 -1.14 7.16 -9.67
CA ILE A 103 -0.09 6.14 -9.82
C ILE A 103 -0.30 5.35 -11.12
N LYS A 104 -1.53 4.90 -11.40
CA LYS A 104 -1.85 4.08 -12.57
C LYS A 104 -1.65 4.80 -13.89
N GLU A 105 -1.85 6.11 -13.91
CA GLU A 105 -1.71 6.95 -15.11
C GLU A 105 -0.26 7.42 -15.36
N ASP A 106 0.66 7.18 -14.42
CA ASP A 106 2.07 7.58 -14.56
C ASP A 106 2.93 6.43 -15.10
N PRO A 107 3.53 6.57 -16.32
CA PRO A 107 4.41 5.56 -16.90
C PRO A 107 5.62 5.17 -16.03
N PHE A 108 5.98 5.98 -15.04
CA PHE A 108 7.03 5.62 -14.08
C PHE A 108 6.71 4.32 -13.33
N PHE A 109 5.44 4.01 -13.13
CA PHE A 109 4.97 2.83 -12.41
C PHE A 109 4.60 1.65 -13.32
N ASP A 110 4.89 1.72 -14.62
CA ASP A 110 4.60 0.63 -15.54
C ASP A 110 5.24 -0.69 -15.07
N GLY A 111 4.42 -1.73 -14.93
CA GLY A 111 4.86 -3.04 -14.44
C GLY A 111 4.95 -3.18 -12.91
N ILE A 112 4.62 -2.13 -12.16
CA ILE A 112 4.48 -2.18 -10.70
C ILE A 112 3.00 -2.31 -10.37
N ARG A 113 2.62 -3.30 -9.56
CA ARG A 113 1.24 -3.48 -9.12
C ARG A 113 0.84 -2.39 -8.13
N ILE A 114 -0.42 -2.00 -8.18
CA ILE A 114 -1.02 -1.08 -7.22
C ILE A 114 -1.97 -1.89 -6.34
N CYS A 115 -1.74 -1.86 -5.04
CA CYS A 115 -2.50 -2.58 -4.04
C CYS A 115 -3.63 -1.71 -3.49
N ALA A 116 -4.82 -2.29 -3.35
CA ALA A 116 -5.97 -1.67 -2.71
C ALA A 116 -6.46 -2.45 -1.50
N GLY A 117 -7.23 -1.79 -0.69
CA GLY A 117 -7.75 -2.31 0.58
C GLY A 117 -6.76 -2.05 1.68
N ASN A 118 -5.87 -2.99 1.91
CA ASN A 118 -4.90 -2.97 3.01
C ASN A 118 -5.56 -2.64 4.36
N THR A 119 -6.78 -3.15 4.55
CA THR A 119 -7.63 -2.83 5.70
C THR A 119 -7.22 -3.64 6.93
N CYS A 120 -7.36 -3.03 8.10
CA CYS A 120 -7.19 -3.70 9.41
C CYS A 120 -8.30 -4.74 9.63
N ASN A 121 -9.53 -4.36 9.28
CA ASN A 121 -10.72 -5.20 9.42
C ASN A 121 -11.15 -5.76 8.06
N ASN A 122 -11.16 -7.08 7.93
CA ASN A 122 -11.53 -7.74 6.69
C ASN A 122 -13.02 -7.66 6.35
N ASP A 123 -13.91 -7.36 7.31
CA ASP A 123 -15.36 -7.24 7.06
C ASP A 123 -15.69 -6.12 6.06
N GLY A 124 -14.86 -5.05 6.04
CA GLY A 124 -14.99 -3.93 5.11
C GLY A 124 -14.12 -4.04 3.86
N ALA A 125 -13.26 -5.04 3.76
CA ALA A 125 -12.21 -5.10 2.75
C ALA A 125 -12.72 -5.07 1.30
N MET A 126 -13.80 -5.80 1.00
CA MET A 126 -14.40 -5.80 -0.35
C MET A 126 -14.86 -4.41 -0.78
N GLU A 127 -15.50 -3.66 0.12
CA GLU A 127 -15.97 -2.31 -0.19
C GLU A 127 -14.80 -1.36 -0.51
N TRP A 128 -13.70 -1.45 0.25
CA TRP A 128 -12.49 -0.66 -0.01
C TRP A 128 -11.84 -1.04 -1.34
N TYR A 129 -11.70 -2.33 -1.61
CA TYR A 129 -11.13 -2.82 -2.86
C TYR A 129 -11.99 -2.43 -4.06
N ASP A 130 -13.30 -2.68 -4.03
CA ASP A 130 -14.21 -2.40 -5.15
C ASP A 130 -14.27 -0.90 -5.48
N HIS A 131 -14.15 -0.04 -4.47
CA HIS A 131 -14.12 1.41 -4.70
C HIS A 131 -12.91 1.86 -5.53
N MET A 132 -11.77 1.19 -5.38
CA MET A 132 -10.52 1.49 -6.08
C MET A 132 -10.26 0.60 -7.31
N LYS A 133 -11.01 -0.48 -7.47
CA LYS A 133 -10.84 -1.54 -8.47
C LYS A 133 -10.43 -1.10 -9.88
N PRO A 134 -10.92 0.02 -10.46
CA PRO A 134 -10.51 0.44 -11.81
C PRO A 134 -9.04 0.81 -11.96
N TYR A 135 -8.34 1.04 -10.85
CA TYR A 135 -6.96 1.55 -10.84
C TYR A 135 -5.96 0.64 -10.12
N VAL A 136 -6.37 -0.57 -9.73
CA VAL A 136 -5.55 -1.46 -8.92
C VAL A 136 -5.37 -2.83 -9.57
N ASP A 137 -4.30 -3.51 -9.22
CA ASP A 137 -3.89 -4.82 -9.73
C ASP A 137 -3.82 -5.87 -8.61
N GLU A 138 -3.98 -5.42 -7.36
CA GLU A 138 -3.79 -6.23 -6.16
C GLU A 138 -4.79 -5.82 -5.08
N GLY A 139 -5.32 -6.80 -4.37
CA GLY A 139 -6.17 -6.61 -3.20
C GLY A 139 -5.52 -7.19 -1.96
N ASN A 140 -5.52 -6.41 -0.88
CA ASN A 140 -4.93 -6.77 0.39
C ASN A 140 -5.91 -6.51 1.54
N THR A 141 -5.91 -7.38 2.53
CA THR A 141 -6.55 -7.13 3.82
C THR A 141 -5.79 -7.86 4.91
N HIS A 142 -5.70 -7.23 6.07
CA HIS A 142 -5.23 -7.87 7.30
C HIS A 142 -6.41 -8.59 7.97
N GLN A 143 -6.12 -9.46 8.89
CA GLN A 143 -7.13 -10.12 9.71
C GLN A 143 -6.88 -9.79 11.20
N LEU A 144 -6.68 -8.49 11.49
CA LEU A 144 -6.60 -8.00 12.86
C LEU A 144 -7.96 -7.88 13.52
N ALA A 145 -8.99 -7.71 12.70
CA ALA A 145 -10.40 -7.73 13.08
C ALA A 145 -11.24 -8.30 11.93
N GLY A 146 -12.46 -8.71 12.25
CA GLY A 146 -13.41 -9.27 11.31
C GLY A 146 -13.50 -10.79 11.34
N ASP A 147 -14.43 -11.32 10.56
CA ASP A 147 -14.72 -12.73 10.48
C ASP A 147 -13.80 -13.42 9.46
N PHE A 148 -13.31 -14.63 9.78
CA PHE A 148 -12.50 -15.42 8.85
C PHE A 148 -13.24 -15.85 7.58
N ASP A 149 -14.56 -15.94 7.61
CA ASP A 149 -15.34 -16.22 6.41
C ASP A 149 -15.26 -15.04 5.45
N HIS A 150 -15.35 -13.80 5.94
CA HIS A 150 -15.16 -12.59 5.12
C HIS A 150 -13.73 -12.46 4.58
N TYR A 151 -12.73 -12.90 5.33
CA TYR A 151 -11.35 -12.98 4.89
C TYR A 151 -11.18 -13.92 3.68
N ALA A 152 -11.79 -15.10 3.75
CA ALA A 152 -11.82 -16.06 2.65
C ALA A 152 -12.58 -15.53 1.42
N ASP A 153 -13.74 -14.90 1.66
CA ASP A 153 -14.57 -14.30 0.62
C ASP A 153 -13.84 -13.18 -0.11
N PHE A 154 -13.10 -12.34 0.62
CA PHE A 154 -12.29 -11.27 0.03
C PHE A 154 -11.27 -11.80 -0.97
N TYR A 155 -10.50 -12.83 -0.62
CA TYR A 155 -9.52 -13.39 -1.54
C TYR A 155 -10.18 -14.04 -2.76
N THR A 156 -11.28 -14.73 -2.57
CA THR A 156 -12.06 -15.30 -3.66
C THR A 156 -12.54 -14.20 -4.62
N HIS A 157 -13.01 -13.08 -4.07
CA HIS A 157 -13.48 -11.92 -4.83
C HIS A 157 -12.36 -11.28 -5.66
N VAL A 158 -11.22 -10.97 -5.05
CA VAL A 158 -10.05 -10.39 -5.73
C VAL A 158 -9.55 -11.30 -6.86
N LYS A 159 -9.49 -12.61 -6.61
CA LYS A 159 -9.08 -13.58 -7.62
C LYS A 159 -10.07 -13.70 -8.78
N ALA A 160 -11.36 -13.58 -8.52
CA ALA A 160 -12.38 -13.60 -9.56
C ALA A 160 -12.25 -12.41 -10.54
N ASP A 161 -11.71 -11.30 -10.07
CA ASP A 161 -11.38 -10.14 -10.90
C ASP A 161 -10.08 -10.31 -11.72
N GLY A 162 -9.34 -11.39 -11.50
CA GLY A 162 -8.04 -11.63 -12.14
C GLY A 162 -6.88 -10.90 -11.46
N ASN A 163 -7.11 -10.27 -10.32
CA ASN A 163 -6.11 -9.54 -9.56
C ASN A 163 -5.36 -10.45 -8.57
N VAL A 164 -4.22 -9.96 -8.11
CA VAL A 164 -3.39 -10.65 -7.09
C VAL A 164 -3.99 -10.40 -5.72
N ALA A 165 -4.15 -11.45 -4.94
CA ALA A 165 -4.62 -11.36 -3.56
C ALA A 165 -3.45 -11.53 -2.60
N THR A 166 -3.34 -10.65 -1.61
CA THR A 166 -2.21 -10.62 -0.67
C THR A 166 -2.65 -10.29 0.75
N ASN A 167 -1.81 -10.64 1.71
CA ASN A 167 -1.79 -10.08 3.05
C ASN A 167 -0.33 -9.83 3.42
N ASP A 168 0.05 -8.58 3.61
CA ASP A 168 1.41 -8.17 3.92
C ASP A 168 1.68 -8.00 5.42
N GLU A 169 0.66 -8.29 6.27
CA GLU A 169 0.76 -8.21 7.72
C GLU A 169 0.10 -9.44 8.41
N LEU A 170 0.72 -10.60 8.25
CA LEU A 170 0.26 -11.85 8.87
C LEU A 170 0.58 -11.87 10.37
N HIS A 171 -0.44 -12.02 11.21
CA HIS A 171 -0.30 -12.05 12.67
C HIS A 171 -0.27 -13.46 13.25
N ASN A 172 -0.82 -14.44 12.54
CA ASN A 172 -0.84 -15.81 12.98
C ASN A 172 -0.84 -16.81 11.82
N VAL A 173 -0.53 -18.06 12.14
CA VAL A 173 -0.42 -19.14 11.16
C VAL A 173 -1.74 -19.41 10.44
N MET A 174 -2.89 -19.22 11.11
CA MET A 174 -4.20 -19.48 10.51
C MET A 174 -4.51 -18.54 9.36
N GLU A 175 -4.12 -17.27 9.46
CA GLU A 175 -4.23 -16.30 8.37
C GLU A 175 -3.51 -16.78 7.11
N GLY A 176 -2.27 -17.26 7.27
CA GLY A 176 -1.51 -17.83 6.16
C GLY A 176 -2.15 -19.08 5.57
N ILE A 177 -2.70 -19.99 6.40
CA ILE A 177 -3.35 -21.22 5.93
C ILE A 177 -4.62 -20.88 5.17
N VAL A 178 -5.51 -20.07 5.74
CA VAL A 178 -6.77 -19.68 5.11
C VAL A 178 -6.49 -18.86 3.85
N GLY A 179 -5.61 -17.87 3.92
CA GLY A 179 -5.23 -17.08 2.76
C GLY A 179 -4.70 -17.93 1.60
N ALA A 180 -3.76 -18.84 1.88
CA ALA A 180 -3.21 -19.75 0.87
C ALA A 180 -4.27 -20.69 0.27
N GLN A 181 -5.26 -21.12 1.06
CA GLN A 181 -6.37 -21.95 0.56
C GLN A 181 -7.23 -21.20 -0.46
N TYR A 182 -7.44 -19.90 -0.28
CA TYR A 182 -8.30 -19.06 -1.12
C TYR A 182 -7.56 -18.20 -2.13
N GLY A 183 -6.24 -18.36 -2.26
CA GLY A 183 -5.45 -17.82 -3.37
C GLY A 183 -4.64 -16.56 -3.07
N MET A 184 -4.37 -16.32 -1.79
CA MET A 184 -3.39 -15.31 -1.37
C MET A 184 -2.01 -15.57 -1.99
#